data_26d3fbdbc3ca57de21d4d80d811db4cb
#
_entry.id   26d3fbdbc3ca57de21d4d80d811db4cb
#
_cell.length_a   1.000
_cell.length_b   1.000
_cell.length_c   1.000
_cell.angle_alpha   90.00
_cell.angle_beta   90.00
_cell.angle_gamma   90.00
#
_symmetry.space_group_name_H-M   'P 1'
#
loop_
_entity.id
_entity.type
_entity.pdbx_description
1 polymer ?
#
loop_
_entity_poly.entity_id
_entity_poly.type
_entity_poly.pdbx_seq_one_letter_code
_entity_poly.pdbx_strand_id
1 'polypeptide(L)'
;MKRLLFLIISLLAAVTAFSQNFPYQNPQLSPDERAKDLLGRLSTEQKISLMNYQSPAIPEFGIRPYNWWNEALHGSARNGLATVFPQAIGMAASWNDVLLQEVFDVASTEQRIKFSTAREGGDAGQYRGLTVWTPNINIFRDPRWGRGQETYGEDPYLMTVMGRAVVNGLQGDTTQQYDKLHACLKHFAIHSGPEYERHIFNVEEV
;
A
#
# COMPACT_ATOMS: atom_id res chain seq x y z
N MET A 1 48.50 -18.00 24.47
CA MET A 1 47.12 -18.53 24.60
C MET A 1 46.18 -17.60 25.38
N LYS A 2 46.48 -17.20 26.63
CA LYS A 2 45.59 -16.32 27.44
C LYS A 2 45.24 -14.97 26.77
N ARG A 3 46.22 -14.28 26.13
CA ARG A 3 45.97 -13.02 25.42
C ARG A 3 45.12 -13.17 24.18
N LEU A 4 45.22 -14.29 23.43
CA LEU A 4 44.43 -14.58 22.26
C LEU A 4 42.95 -14.88 22.65
N LEU A 5 42.76 -15.60 23.76
CA LEU A 5 41.44 -15.89 24.31
C LEU A 5 40.74 -14.61 24.79
N PHE A 6 41.47 -13.67 25.41
CA PHE A 6 40.92 -12.37 25.82
C PHE A 6 40.50 -11.50 24.61
N LEU A 7 41.26 -11.54 23.50
CA LEU A 7 40.91 -10.83 22.25
C LEU A 7 39.66 -11.43 21.57
N ILE A 8 39.55 -12.76 21.60
CA ILE A 8 38.37 -13.43 21.03
C ILE A 8 37.12 -13.14 21.87
N ILE A 9 37.20 -13.17 23.18
CA ILE A 9 36.09 -12.84 24.08
C ILE A 9 35.68 -11.36 23.95
N SER A 10 36.65 -10.43 23.81
CA SER A 10 36.36 -9.02 23.59
C SER A 10 35.71 -8.78 22.22
N LEU A 11 36.13 -9.51 21.20
CA LEU A 11 35.53 -9.42 19.85
C LEU A 11 34.11 -9.99 19.83
N LEU A 12 33.86 -11.13 20.49
CA LEU A 12 32.51 -11.68 20.66
C LEU A 12 31.60 -10.73 21.47
N ALA A 13 32.11 -10.12 22.57
CA ALA A 13 31.35 -9.16 23.35
C ALA A 13 31.02 -7.90 22.54
N ALA A 14 31.92 -7.44 21.66
CA ALA A 14 31.65 -6.30 20.75
C ALA A 14 30.61 -6.62 19.71
N VAL A 15 30.54 -7.84 19.20
CA VAL A 15 29.53 -8.24 18.20
C VAL A 15 28.13 -8.38 18.81
N THR A 16 28.01 -8.73 20.09
CA THR A 16 26.71 -8.78 20.78
C THR A 16 26.18 -7.41 21.21
N ALA A 17 27.02 -6.38 21.25
CA ALA A 17 26.61 -5.03 21.66
C ALA A 17 25.85 -4.24 20.58
N PHE A 18 25.72 -4.73 19.34
CA PHE A 18 25.07 -4.02 18.24
C PHE A 18 23.65 -4.50 17.88
N SER A 19 23.08 -5.43 18.63
CA SER A 19 21.67 -5.77 18.46
C SER A 19 20.82 -4.98 19.46
N GLN A 20 20.67 -3.69 19.25
CA GLN A 20 19.60 -2.95 19.92
C GLN A 20 18.27 -3.39 19.32
N ASN A 21 17.61 -4.36 19.96
CA ASN A 21 16.23 -4.70 19.62
C ASN A 21 15.31 -3.59 20.14
N PHE A 22 14.99 -2.65 19.28
CA PHE A 22 14.02 -1.61 19.59
C PHE A 22 12.62 -2.18 19.71
N PRO A 23 11.73 -1.65 20.57
CA PRO A 23 10.34 -2.08 20.68
C PRO A 23 9.61 -2.14 19.34
N TYR A 24 9.82 -1.18 18.43
CA TYR A 24 9.17 -1.20 17.11
C TYR A 24 9.55 -2.41 16.23
N GLN A 25 10.65 -3.08 16.52
CA GLN A 25 11.10 -4.29 15.81
C GLN A 25 10.46 -5.56 16.36
N ASN A 26 9.82 -5.49 17.54
CA ASN A 26 9.17 -6.64 18.15
C ASN A 26 7.82 -6.94 17.48
N PRO A 27 7.67 -8.07 16.75
CA PRO A 27 6.43 -8.42 16.06
C PRO A 27 5.28 -8.80 16.99
N GLN A 28 5.55 -8.99 18.29
CA GLN A 28 4.52 -9.29 19.29
C GLN A 28 3.78 -8.04 19.80
N LEU A 29 4.34 -6.86 19.56
CA LEU A 29 3.65 -5.60 19.86
C LEU A 29 2.69 -5.25 18.72
N SER A 30 1.63 -4.54 19.06
CA SER A 30 0.67 -4.04 18.06
C SER A 30 1.35 -3.09 17.06
N PRO A 31 0.82 -2.96 15.83
CA PRO A 31 1.30 -1.99 14.86
C PRO A 31 1.38 -0.56 15.41
N ASP A 32 0.38 -0.15 16.20
CA ASP A 32 0.31 1.18 16.81
C ASP A 32 1.41 1.42 17.84
N GLU A 33 1.68 0.44 18.71
CA GLU A 33 2.78 0.54 19.70
C GLU A 33 4.13 0.63 18.99
N ARG A 34 4.33 -0.17 17.95
CA ARG A 34 5.54 -0.17 17.14
C ARG A 34 5.72 1.15 16.39
N ALA A 35 4.67 1.66 15.76
CA ALA A 35 4.70 2.93 15.05
C ALA A 35 5.00 4.10 16.02
N LYS A 36 4.38 4.11 17.20
CA LYS A 36 4.59 5.14 18.21
C LYS A 36 6.03 5.15 18.74
N ASP A 37 6.61 3.99 19.00
CA ASP A 37 8.01 3.88 19.44
C ASP A 37 8.97 4.39 18.34
N LEU A 38 8.78 3.96 17.10
CA LEU A 38 9.57 4.41 15.95
C LEU A 38 9.45 5.92 15.74
N LEU A 39 8.23 6.45 15.77
CA LEU A 39 7.97 7.88 15.58
C LEU A 39 8.69 8.75 16.63
N GLY A 40 8.83 8.26 17.86
CA GLY A 40 9.57 8.95 18.92
C GLY A 40 11.09 9.00 18.69
N ARG A 41 11.63 8.15 17.83
CA ARG A 41 13.07 8.03 17.52
C ARG A 41 13.49 8.84 16.31
N LEU A 42 12.58 9.05 15.36
CA LEU A 42 12.85 9.74 14.10
C LEU A 42 13.03 11.26 14.33
N SER A 43 13.99 11.86 13.64
CA SER A 43 14.09 13.31 13.54
C SER A 43 12.93 13.89 12.71
N THR A 44 12.74 15.20 12.78
CA THR A 44 11.73 15.89 11.96
C THR A 44 11.99 15.71 10.47
N GLU A 45 13.24 15.79 10.03
CA GLU A 45 13.66 15.61 8.64
C GLU A 45 13.37 14.19 8.16
N GLN A 46 13.65 13.18 9.00
CA GLN A 46 13.33 11.77 8.69
C GLN A 46 11.83 11.55 8.59
N LYS A 47 11.02 12.14 9.48
CA LYS A 47 9.55 12.07 9.39
C LYS A 47 9.05 12.69 8.09
N ILE A 48 9.56 13.86 7.72
CA ILE A 48 9.18 14.53 6.46
C ILE A 48 9.57 13.68 5.24
N SER A 49 10.77 13.08 5.24
CA SER A 49 11.22 12.25 4.13
C SER A 49 10.34 11.02 3.90
N LEU A 50 9.80 10.43 4.97
CA LEU A 50 8.89 9.29 4.89
C LEU A 50 7.48 9.63 4.38
N MET A 51 7.11 10.91 4.34
CA MET A 51 5.81 11.36 3.80
C MET A 51 5.77 11.40 2.27
N ASN A 52 6.90 11.24 1.60
CA ASN A 52 6.94 11.17 0.13
C ASN A 52 6.53 9.77 -0.34
N TYR A 53 5.95 9.67 -1.54
CA TYR A 53 5.61 8.38 -2.13
C TYR A 53 6.83 7.47 -2.37
N GLN A 54 8.01 8.04 -2.51
CA GLN A 54 9.31 7.36 -2.50
C GLN A 54 9.96 7.54 -1.13
N SER A 55 9.50 6.79 -0.15
CA SER A 55 10.10 6.83 1.19
C SER A 55 11.51 6.25 1.17
N PRO A 56 12.53 7.02 1.57
CA PRO A 56 13.92 6.57 1.58
C PRO A 56 14.17 5.53 2.68
N ALA A 57 15.30 4.82 2.58
CA ALA A 57 15.81 4.03 3.67
C ALA A 57 16.26 4.91 4.83
N ILE A 58 16.11 4.41 6.07
CA ILE A 58 16.73 4.98 7.27
C ILE A 58 17.52 3.85 7.94
N PRO A 59 18.79 3.66 7.53
CA PRO A 59 19.58 2.48 7.89
C PRO A 59 19.80 2.31 9.39
N GLU A 60 19.95 3.41 10.14
CA GLU A 60 20.15 3.39 11.58
C GLU A 60 18.99 2.75 12.36
N PHE A 61 17.79 2.76 11.77
CA PHE A 61 16.60 2.10 12.32
C PHE A 61 16.22 0.84 11.54
N GLY A 62 17.02 0.40 10.57
CA GLY A 62 16.72 -0.77 9.74
C GLY A 62 15.49 -0.59 8.84
N ILE A 63 15.07 0.67 8.60
CA ILE A 63 13.97 0.98 7.71
C ILE A 63 14.47 0.86 6.27
N ARG A 64 13.82 -0.01 5.50
CA ARG A 64 14.10 -0.18 4.08
C ARG A 64 13.37 0.88 3.25
N PRO A 65 13.86 1.20 2.04
CA PRO A 65 13.12 2.08 1.14
C PRO A 65 11.78 1.45 0.77
N TYR A 66 10.77 2.28 0.56
CA TYR A 66 9.45 1.84 0.18
C TYR A 66 8.82 2.81 -0.83
N ASN A 67 8.18 2.27 -1.87
CA ASN A 67 7.42 3.07 -2.81
C ASN A 67 5.92 2.84 -2.61
N TRP A 68 5.21 3.92 -2.27
CA TRP A 68 3.77 3.92 -2.00
C TRP A 68 2.92 3.89 -3.26
N TRP A 69 3.52 4.15 -4.43
CA TRP A 69 2.80 4.19 -5.70
C TRP A 69 2.65 2.80 -6.30
N ASN A 70 1.55 2.17 -5.99
CA ASN A 70 1.15 0.90 -6.58
C ASN A 70 -0.32 0.96 -6.94
N GLU A 71 -0.73 0.21 -7.95
CA GLU A 71 -2.09 0.26 -8.48
C GLU A 71 -2.62 -1.15 -8.75
N ALA A 72 -3.93 -1.34 -8.49
CA ALA A 72 -4.61 -2.60 -8.70
C ALA A 72 -6.09 -2.37 -9.08
N LEU A 73 -6.41 -1.39 -9.93
CA LEU A 73 -7.80 -1.04 -10.27
C LEU A 73 -8.56 -2.18 -10.96
N HIS A 74 -7.86 -3.03 -11.70
CA HIS A 74 -8.42 -4.22 -12.34
C HIS A 74 -7.38 -5.34 -12.52
N GLY A 75 -6.58 -5.56 -11.49
CA GLY A 75 -5.45 -6.49 -11.43
C GLY A 75 -4.16 -5.79 -11.01
N SER A 76 -3.15 -6.56 -10.57
CA SER A 76 -1.85 -6.02 -10.19
C SER A 76 -1.18 -5.32 -11.38
N ALA A 77 -1.03 -3.98 -11.29
CA ALA A 77 -0.62 -3.15 -12.42
C ALA A 77 0.89 -2.94 -12.50
N ARG A 78 1.41 -2.88 -13.75
CA ARG A 78 2.73 -2.41 -14.15
C ARG A 78 3.92 -3.09 -13.47
N ASN A 79 3.72 -4.33 -13.04
CA ASN A 79 4.75 -5.16 -12.42
C ASN A 79 4.88 -6.51 -13.13
N GLY A 80 5.20 -6.49 -14.42
CA GLY A 80 5.27 -7.69 -15.26
C GLY A 80 3.88 -8.28 -15.56
N LEU A 81 3.82 -9.58 -15.87
CA LEU A 81 2.58 -10.27 -16.17
C LEU A 81 1.73 -10.47 -14.92
N ALA A 82 0.42 -10.23 -15.06
CA ALA A 82 -0.59 -10.46 -14.03
C ALA A 82 -1.93 -10.75 -14.71
N THR A 83 -2.89 -11.27 -13.96
CA THR A 83 -4.27 -11.39 -14.41
C THR A 83 -4.87 -10.01 -14.61
N VAL A 84 -5.45 -9.77 -15.79
CA VAL A 84 -6.14 -8.53 -16.14
C VAL A 84 -7.63 -8.80 -16.13
N PHE A 85 -8.35 -8.11 -15.24
CA PHE A 85 -9.79 -8.15 -15.13
C PHE A 85 -10.44 -7.00 -15.92
N PRO A 86 -11.75 -7.01 -16.14
CA PRO A 86 -12.45 -5.88 -16.73
C PRO A 86 -12.23 -4.58 -15.94
N GLN A 87 -12.41 -3.43 -16.59
CA GLN A 87 -12.41 -2.14 -15.90
C GLN A 87 -13.48 -2.09 -14.80
N ALA A 88 -13.28 -1.25 -13.80
CA ALA A 88 -14.16 -1.15 -12.63
C ALA A 88 -15.64 -0.97 -13.00
N ILE A 89 -15.94 -0.11 -13.98
CA ILE A 89 -17.31 0.12 -14.46
C ILE A 89 -17.93 -1.15 -15.05
N GLY A 90 -17.13 -1.96 -15.75
CA GLY A 90 -17.58 -3.25 -16.30
C GLY A 90 -17.82 -4.30 -15.23
N MET A 91 -16.97 -4.35 -14.20
CA MET A 91 -17.16 -5.23 -13.05
C MET A 91 -18.40 -4.83 -12.24
N ALA A 92 -18.63 -3.53 -12.05
CA ALA A 92 -19.82 -3.02 -11.37
C ALA A 92 -21.12 -3.39 -12.06
N ALA A 93 -21.13 -3.47 -13.41
CA ALA A 93 -22.29 -3.88 -14.21
C ALA A 93 -22.74 -5.33 -13.96
N SER A 94 -21.91 -6.14 -13.29
CA SER A 94 -22.30 -7.49 -12.86
C SER A 94 -23.27 -7.49 -11.67
N TRP A 95 -23.32 -6.41 -10.90
CA TRP A 95 -24.08 -6.30 -9.63
C TRP A 95 -23.73 -7.39 -8.62
N ASN A 96 -22.54 -7.97 -8.71
CA ASN A 96 -22.08 -9.09 -7.90
C ASN A 96 -20.85 -8.70 -7.07
N ASP A 97 -21.11 -8.26 -5.86
CA ASP A 97 -20.08 -7.85 -4.90
C ASP A 97 -19.23 -9.02 -4.38
N VAL A 98 -19.82 -10.22 -4.28
CA VAL A 98 -19.10 -11.44 -3.89
C VAL A 98 -18.04 -11.78 -4.94
N LEU A 99 -18.42 -11.83 -6.21
CA LEU A 99 -17.47 -12.04 -7.31
C LEU A 99 -16.39 -10.96 -7.34
N LEU A 100 -16.77 -9.71 -7.10
CA LEU A 100 -15.82 -8.62 -7.07
C LEU A 100 -14.79 -8.77 -5.95
N GLN A 101 -15.22 -9.21 -4.77
CA GLN A 101 -14.30 -9.51 -3.67
C GLN A 101 -13.32 -10.64 -4.04
N GLU A 102 -13.78 -11.70 -4.69
CA GLU A 102 -12.93 -12.80 -5.19
C GLU A 102 -11.90 -12.31 -6.21
N VAL A 103 -12.29 -11.46 -7.15
CA VAL A 103 -11.40 -10.83 -8.15
C VAL A 103 -10.26 -10.08 -7.45
N PHE A 104 -10.58 -9.30 -6.44
CA PHE A 104 -9.57 -8.53 -5.72
C PHE A 104 -8.75 -9.36 -4.72
N ASP A 105 -9.26 -10.50 -4.27
CA ASP A 105 -8.48 -11.49 -3.54
C ASP A 105 -7.38 -12.11 -4.43
N VAL A 106 -7.70 -12.43 -5.70
CA VAL A 106 -6.71 -12.87 -6.69
C VAL A 106 -5.67 -11.77 -6.95
N ALA A 107 -6.12 -10.55 -7.25
CA ALA A 107 -5.22 -9.42 -7.51
C ALA A 107 -4.27 -9.15 -6.34
N SER A 108 -4.75 -9.24 -5.10
CA SER A 108 -3.93 -9.07 -3.90
C SER A 108 -2.92 -10.20 -3.70
N THR A 109 -3.29 -11.44 -4.04
CA THR A 109 -2.37 -12.59 -4.00
C THR A 109 -1.22 -12.39 -4.99
N GLU A 110 -1.53 -12.01 -6.23
CA GLU A 110 -0.51 -11.75 -7.25
C GLU A 110 0.42 -10.59 -6.85
N GLN A 111 -0.14 -9.49 -6.32
CA GLN A 111 0.67 -8.35 -5.86
C GLN A 111 1.58 -8.74 -4.69
N ARG A 112 1.10 -9.56 -3.75
CA ARG A 112 1.89 -10.05 -2.62
C ARG A 112 3.07 -10.92 -3.08
N ILE A 113 2.84 -11.82 -4.03
CA ILE A 113 3.91 -12.65 -4.62
C ILE A 113 4.95 -11.77 -5.30
N LYS A 114 4.51 -10.80 -6.12
CA LYS A 114 5.39 -9.87 -6.83
C LYS A 114 6.21 -9.01 -5.85
N PHE A 115 5.61 -8.53 -4.78
CA PHE A 115 6.32 -7.81 -3.72
C PHE A 115 7.41 -8.69 -3.08
N SER A 116 7.08 -9.94 -2.74
CA SER A 116 8.04 -10.85 -2.09
C SER A 116 9.23 -11.10 -3.01
N THR A 117 8.99 -11.39 -4.28
CA THR A 117 10.04 -11.59 -5.28
C THR A 117 10.91 -10.34 -5.49
N ALA A 118 10.29 -9.16 -5.62
CA ALA A 118 11.01 -7.90 -5.75
C ALA A 118 11.87 -7.62 -4.52
N ARG A 119 11.33 -7.86 -3.33
CA ARG A 119 12.03 -7.64 -2.06
C ARG A 119 13.25 -8.55 -1.90
N GLU A 120 13.14 -9.82 -2.31
CA GLU A 120 14.27 -10.77 -2.33
C GLU A 120 15.37 -10.29 -3.28
N GLY A 121 15.02 -9.72 -4.42
CA GLY A 121 15.93 -9.09 -5.36
C GLY A 121 16.43 -7.69 -4.97
N GLY A 122 15.98 -7.14 -3.82
CA GLY A 122 16.36 -5.80 -3.38
C GLY A 122 15.64 -4.66 -4.12
N ASP A 123 14.64 -4.95 -4.95
CA ASP A 123 13.87 -3.95 -5.70
C ASP A 123 12.73 -3.38 -4.82
N ALA A 124 12.80 -2.09 -4.54
CA ALA A 124 11.78 -1.33 -3.80
C ALA A 124 11.20 -0.18 -4.64
N GLY A 125 11.26 -0.32 -5.96
CA GLY A 125 10.79 0.69 -6.91
C GLY A 125 9.27 0.80 -6.98
N GLN A 126 8.81 1.63 -7.90
CA GLN A 126 7.40 1.84 -8.19
C GLN A 126 6.72 0.53 -8.61
N TYR A 127 5.49 0.31 -8.18
CA TYR A 127 4.69 -0.91 -8.39
C TYR A 127 5.24 -2.18 -7.69
N ARG A 128 6.18 -2.02 -6.74
CA ARG A 128 6.79 -3.11 -5.97
C ARG A 128 6.31 -3.16 -4.52
N GLY A 129 5.35 -2.31 -4.12
CA GLY A 129 4.85 -2.21 -2.76
C GLY A 129 3.56 -2.99 -2.51
N LEU A 130 3.07 -2.90 -1.26
CA LEU A 130 1.84 -3.55 -0.78
C LEU A 130 0.69 -2.57 -0.53
N THR A 131 0.92 -1.27 -0.64
CA THR A 131 -0.14 -0.25 -0.58
C THR A 131 -0.59 0.06 -2.00
N VAL A 132 -1.84 -0.19 -2.34
CA VAL A 132 -2.38 0.03 -3.68
C VAL A 132 -3.35 1.21 -3.68
N TRP A 133 -3.23 2.13 -4.63
CA TRP A 133 -4.13 3.27 -4.80
C TRP A 133 -5.42 2.84 -5.47
N THR A 134 -6.19 2.03 -4.76
CA THR A 134 -7.41 1.33 -5.16
C THR A 134 -8.29 1.12 -3.93
N PRO A 135 -9.63 1.25 -4.06
CA PRO A 135 -10.43 1.57 -5.23
C PRO A 135 -10.52 3.07 -5.56
N ASN A 136 -10.94 3.40 -6.79
CA ASN A 136 -11.43 4.72 -7.12
C ASN A 136 -12.90 4.84 -6.71
N ILE A 137 -13.16 5.59 -5.64
CA ILE A 137 -14.52 5.79 -5.08
C ILE A 137 -15.16 7.12 -5.50
N ASN A 138 -14.61 7.81 -6.48
CA ASN A 138 -15.26 8.99 -7.04
C ASN A 138 -16.57 8.59 -7.71
N ILE A 139 -17.63 9.34 -7.43
CA ILE A 139 -18.89 9.20 -8.15
C ILE A 139 -18.73 9.72 -9.58
N PHE A 140 -19.16 8.95 -10.58
CA PHE A 140 -19.09 9.34 -11.99
C PHE A 140 -20.15 10.40 -12.30
N ARG A 141 -19.88 11.66 -11.92
CA ARG A 141 -20.84 12.79 -12.03
C ARG A 141 -20.92 13.37 -13.42
N ASP A 142 -19.82 13.38 -14.16
CA ASP A 142 -19.70 14.08 -15.46
C ASP A 142 -19.26 13.09 -16.54
N PRO A 143 -20.04 12.85 -17.60
CA PRO A 143 -19.68 11.92 -18.67
C PRO A 143 -18.44 12.35 -19.47
N ARG A 144 -18.01 13.62 -19.34
CA ARG A 144 -16.78 14.14 -19.96
C ARG A 144 -15.52 13.80 -19.18
N TRP A 145 -15.65 13.23 -17.98
CA TRP A 145 -14.52 12.84 -17.18
C TRP A 145 -13.79 11.62 -17.77
N GLY A 146 -12.52 11.78 -18.15
CA GLY A 146 -11.72 10.77 -18.85
C GLY A 146 -11.35 9.54 -18.02
N ARG A 147 -11.67 9.51 -16.70
CA ARG A 147 -11.39 8.40 -15.80
C ARG A 147 -12.65 7.73 -15.24
N GLY A 148 -13.81 7.98 -15.85
CA GLY A 148 -15.08 7.40 -15.41
C GLY A 148 -15.09 5.88 -15.39
N GLN A 149 -14.38 5.21 -16.32
CA GLN A 149 -14.27 3.76 -16.38
C GLN A 149 -13.53 3.12 -15.18
N GLU A 150 -12.77 3.92 -14.42
CA GLU A 150 -12.09 3.45 -13.21
C GLU A 150 -13.03 3.36 -12.00
N THR A 151 -14.29 3.82 -12.13
CA THR A 151 -15.28 3.88 -11.05
C THR A 151 -16.33 2.80 -11.17
N TYR A 152 -17.11 2.62 -10.11
CA TYR A 152 -18.23 1.67 -10.07
C TYR A 152 -19.57 2.30 -10.50
N GLY A 153 -19.56 3.52 -11.04
CA GLY A 153 -20.73 4.20 -11.59
C GLY A 153 -21.09 5.50 -10.87
N GLU A 154 -22.31 5.94 -11.06
CA GLU A 154 -22.84 7.23 -10.56
C GLU A 154 -23.68 7.08 -9.28
N ASP A 155 -24.07 5.87 -8.90
CA ASP A 155 -24.88 5.61 -7.72
C ASP A 155 -24.02 5.44 -6.46
N PRO A 156 -24.26 6.25 -5.40
CA PRO A 156 -23.48 6.18 -4.15
C PRO A 156 -23.64 4.87 -3.39
N TYR A 157 -24.80 4.22 -3.48
CA TYR A 157 -25.03 2.95 -2.81
C TYR A 157 -24.25 1.82 -3.50
N LEU A 158 -24.34 1.73 -4.82
CA LEU A 158 -23.54 0.77 -5.61
C LEU A 158 -22.05 0.98 -5.36
N MET A 159 -21.58 2.23 -5.37
CA MET A 159 -20.20 2.58 -5.06
C MET A 159 -19.80 2.07 -3.67
N THR A 160 -20.65 2.21 -2.68
CA THR A 160 -20.40 1.75 -1.32
C THR A 160 -20.27 0.23 -1.24
N VAL A 161 -21.18 -0.50 -1.88
CA VAL A 161 -21.19 -1.98 -1.87
C VAL A 161 -19.96 -2.52 -2.60
N MET A 162 -19.72 -2.05 -3.83
CA MET A 162 -18.59 -2.50 -4.65
C MET A 162 -17.25 -2.07 -4.06
N GLY A 163 -17.14 -0.83 -3.57
CA GLY A 163 -15.93 -0.35 -2.92
C GLY A 163 -15.56 -1.14 -1.67
N ARG A 164 -16.54 -1.54 -0.88
CA ARG A 164 -16.33 -2.42 0.29
C ARG A 164 -15.83 -3.81 -0.14
N ALA A 165 -16.42 -4.40 -1.16
CA ALA A 165 -16.00 -5.69 -1.70
C ALA A 165 -14.54 -5.66 -2.17
N VAL A 166 -14.14 -4.59 -2.86
CA VAL A 166 -12.75 -4.37 -3.29
C VAL A 166 -11.80 -4.27 -2.11
N VAL A 167 -12.12 -3.46 -1.11
CA VAL A 167 -11.27 -3.31 0.08
C VAL A 167 -11.11 -4.65 0.80
N ASN A 168 -12.20 -5.38 1.01
CA ASN A 168 -12.17 -6.68 1.66
C ASN A 168 -11.32 -7.69 0.88
N GLY A 169 -11.45 -7.75 -0.45
CA GLY A 169 -10.63 -8.62 -1.29
C GLY A 169 -9.15 -8.25 -1.27
N LEU A 170 -8.83 -6.94 -1.27
CA LEU A 170 -7.46 -6.47 -1.21
C LEU A 170 -6.81 -6.72 0.15
N GLN A 171 -7.49 -6.42 1.24
CA GLN A 171 -6.93 -6.52 2.59
C GLN A 171 -7.00 -7.92 3.17
N GLY A 172 -7.95 -8.74 2.68
CA GLY A 172 -8.09 -10.13 3.10
C GLY A 172 -8.78 -10.28 4.45
N ASP A 173 -8.47 -11.37 5.14
CA ASP A 173 -9.09 -11.73 6.43
C ASP A 173 -8.62 -10.80 7.55
N THR A 174 -9.54 -10.02 8.10
CA THR A 174 -9.30 -9.07 9.20
C THR A 174 -8.94 -9.73 10.54
N THR A 175 -9.03 -11.05 10.66
CA THR A 175 -8.57 -11.80 11.85
C THR A 175 -7.07 -12.05 11.84
N GLN A 176 -6.40 -11.84 10.72
CA GLN A 176 -4.95 -11.97 10.60
C GLN A 176 -4.23 -10.79 11.25
N GLN A 177 -3.02 -11.03 11.74
CA GLN A 177 -2.18 -9.99 12.33
C GLN A 177 -1.81 -8.86 11.34
N TYR A 178 -1.70 -9.18 10.06
CA TYR A 178 -1.33 -8.26 8.99
C TYR A 178 -2.29 -8.39 7.82
N ASP A 179 -2.66 -7.26 7.25
CA ASP A 179 -3.42 -7.22 6.02
C ASP A 179 -2.63 -7.85 4.86
N LYS A 180 -3.35 -8.41 3.91
CA LYS A 180 -2.77 -9.00 2.69
C LYS A 180 -2.17 -7.91 1.81
N LEU A 181 -2.90 -6.81 1.59
CA LEU A 181 -2.45 -5.52 1.05
C LEU A 181 -3.06 -4.39 1.88
N HIS A 182 -2.69 -3.16 1.58
CA HIS A 182 -3.36 -1.97 2.10
C HIS A 182 -4.07 -1.25 0.96
N ALA A 183 -5.40 -1.19 1.04
CA ALA A 183 -6.21 -0.40 0.13
C ALA A 183 -6.07 1.09 0.46
N CYS A 184 -5.93 1.93 -0.55
CA CYS A 184 -5.91 3.37 -0.42
C CYS A 184 -6.98 3.97 -1.32
N LEU A 185 -8.08 4.38 -0.72
CA LEU A 185 -9.22 4.98 -1.41
C LEU A 185 -8.82 6.29 -2.11
N LYS A 186 -9.28 6.50 -3.33
CA LYS A 186 -8.95 7.70 -4.10
C LYS A 186 -10.19 8.25 -4.82
N HIS A 187 -10.20 9.52 -5.15
CA HIS A 187 -9.21 10.57 -4.91
C HIS A 187 -9.76 11.54 -3.87
N PHE A 188 -8.95 11.99 -2.97
CA PHE A 188 -9.38 13.00 -2.00
C PHE A 188 -9.31 14.41 -2.61
N ALA A 189 -10.47 15.12 -2.75
CA ALA A 189 -11.78 14.55 -2.44
C ALA A 189 -12.64 14.39 -3.70
N ILE A 190 -12.87 15.42 -4.49
CA ILE A 190 -13.71 15.41 -5.68
C ILE A 190 -12.83 15.51 -6.91
N HIS A 191 -12.84 14.47 -7.73
CA HIS A 191 -12.02 14.37 -8.92
C HIS A 191 -12.81 13.71 -10.06
N SER A 192 -13.92 14.35 -10.46
CA SER A 192 -14.81 13.85 -11.50
C SER A 192 -15.41 14.98 -12.37
N GLY A 193 -14.64 16.03 -12.59
CA GLY A 193 -14.98 17.11 -13.52
C GLY A 193 -14.59 16.82 -14.96
N PRO A 194 -14.89 17.73 -15.90
CA PRO A 194 -14.53 17.60 -17.31
C PRO A 194 -13.03 17.34 -17.50
N GLU A 195 -12.67 16.37 -18.34
CA GLU A 195 -11.27 15.94 -18.51
C GLU A 195 -10.35 17.07 -19.00
N TYR A 196 -10.83 17.92 -19.90
CA TYR A 196 -10.04 19.03 -20.44
C TYR A 196 -9.73 20.12 -19.39
N GLU A 197 -10.47 20.14 -18.27
CA GLU A 197 -10.26 21.04 -17.14
C GLU A 197 -9.64 20.36 -15.92
N ARG A 198 -9.23 19.11 -16.00
CA ARG A 198 -8.79 18.30 -14.87
C ARG A 198 -7.77 18.97 -13.96
N HIS A 199 -6.91 19.84 -14.50
CA HIS A 199 -5.86 20.52 -13.74
C HIS A 199 -6.22 21.93 -13.27
N ILE A 200 -7.35 22.45 -13.73
CA ILE A 200 -7.79 23.83 -13.43
C ILE A 200 -9.22 23.90 -12.88
N PHE A 201 -9.96 22.78 -12.97
CA PHE A 201 -11.33 22.72 -12.46
C PHE A 201 -11.36 22.92 -10.95
N ASN A 202 -12.11 23.93 -10.51
CA ASN A 202 -12.33 24.22 -9.10
C ASN A 202 -13.76 23.80 -8.71
N VAL A 203 -13.87 23.04 -7.63
CA VAL A 203 -15.17 22.65 -7.05
C VAL A 203 -15.46 23.60 -5.89
N GLU A 204 -16.33 24.56 -6.12
CA GLU A 204 -16.69 25.58 -5.13
C GLU A 204 -17.83 25.12 -4.22
N GLU A 205 -18.71 24.24 -4.73
CA GLU A 205 -19.86 23.71 -3.99
C GLU A 205 -19.98 22.19 -4.19
N VAL A 206 -20.31 21.46 -3.13
CA VAL A 206 -20.52 20.02 -3.08
C VAL A 206 -21.90 19.72 -2.51
#